data_fbeddab44a779307d80c42febe7557e0
#
_entry.id   fbeddab44a779307d80c42febe7557e0
#
_cell.length_a   1.000
_cell.length_b   1.000
_cell.length_c   1.000
_cell.angle_alpha   90.00
_cell.angle_beta   90.00
_cell.angle_gamma   90.00
#
_symmetry.space_group_name_H-M   'P 1'
#
loop_
_entity.id
_entity.type
_entity.pdbx_description
1 polymer ?
#
loop_
_entity_poly.entity_id
_entity_poly.type
_entity_poly.pdbx_seq_one_letter_code
_entity_poly.pdbx_strand_id
1 'polypeptide(L)'
;MKNYISFDVGGTDVKYAIISETGDILRKDFYKSPNNLDDFFREIIERTNNCEEKLSGIALSLPGAVDSVNGTIGGSSALDYIHGPNFKEILTEATDLDVEMENDANCAALAEAWLGVAKDKKDILFIVIGTGVGGAVIKDGKIHHGTNLHGGEFGYMISD
;
A
#
# COMPACT_ATOMS: atom_id res chain seq x y z
N MET A 1 1.56 8.70 21.50
CA MET A 1 1.06 7.68 20.56
C MET A 1 1.22 8.24 19.16
N LYS A 2 1.85 7.48 18.26
CA LYS A 2 2.02 7.90 16.87
C LYS A 2 0.79 7.48 16.08
N ASN A 3 0.32 8.36 15.19
CA ASN A 3 -0.76 8.06 14.26
C ASN A 3 -0.24 8.19 12.82
N TYR A 4 -0.78 7.40 11.94
CA TYR A 4 -0.43 7.37 10.53
C TYR A 4 -1.69 7.48 9.69
N ILE A 5 -1.63 8.17 8.56
CA ILE A 5 -2.67 8.10 7.55
C ILE A 5 -2.30 7.01 6.54
N SER A 6 -3.21 6.10 6.31
CA SER A 6 -3.02 4.98 5.38
C SER A 6 -4.03 5.08 4.24
N PHE A 7 -3.57 4.89 3.00
CA PHE A 7 -4.41 4.84 1.81
C PHE A 7 -4.31 3.47 1.15
N ASP A 8 -5.45 2.84 0.89
CA ASP A 8 -5.58 1.61 0.11
C ASP A 8 -6.18 1.96 -1.25
N VAL A 9 -5.34 1.92 -2.27
CA VAL A 9 -5.61 2.45 -3.60
C VAL A 9 -6.15 1.35 -4.50
N GLY A 10 -7.44 1.34 -4.72
CA GLY A 10 -8.10 0.47 -5.68
C GLY A 10 -8.45 1.18 -6.99
N GLY A 11 -8.78 0.40 -8.02
CA GLY A 11 -9.16 0.94 -9.33
C GLY A 11 -10.47 1.74 -9.34
N THR A 12 -11.36 1.50 -8.39
CA THR A 12 -12.68 2.16 -8.30
C THR A 12 -12.74 3.18 -7.18
N ASP A 13 -12.22 2.82 -6.02
CA ASP A 13 -12.26 3.64 -4.80
C ASP A 13 -10.88 3.60 -4.12
N VAL A 14 -10.51 4.72 -3.54
CA VAL A 14 -9.40 4.82 -2.58
C VAL A 14 -10.00 4.87 -1.19
N LYS A 15 -9.67 3.88 -0.37
CA LYS A 15 -10.01 3.87 1.05
C LYS A 15 -8.88 4.49 1.85
N TYR A 16 -9.21 5.19 2.91
CA TYR A 16 -8.18 5.70 3.81
C TYR A 16 -8.59 5.59 5.27
N ALA A 17 -7.59 5.54 6.13
CA ALA A 17 -7.80 5.46 7.56
C ALA A 17 -6.70 6.18 8.33
N ILE A 18 -7.05 6.70 9.51
CA ILE A 18 -6.09 7.09 10.52
C ILE A 18 -5.89 5.90 11.45
N ILE A 19 -4.64 5.44 11.56
CA ILE A 19 -4.28 4.22 12.28
C ILE A 19 -3.23 4.56 13.33
N SER A 20 -3.41 4.05 14.57
CA SER A 20 -2.43 4.18 15.64
C SER A 20 -1.21 3.27 15.40
N GLU A 21 -0.10 3.54 16.07
CA GLU A 21 1.08 2.66 16.08
C GLU A 21 0.81 1.24 16.63
N THR A 22 -0.33 1.03 17.25
CA THR A 22 -0.79 -0.29 17.74
C THR A 22 -1.74 -1.00 16.77
N GLY A 23 -2.10 -0.34 15.65
CA GLY A 23 -2.99 -0.91 14.63
C GLY A 23 -4.47 -0.60 14.82
N ASP A 24 -4.84 0.23 15.82
CA ASP A 24 -6.22 0.62 16.02
C ASP A 24 -6.66 1.61 14.95
N ILE A 25 -7.79 1.36 14.30
CA ILE A 25 -8.38 2.27 13.32
C ILE A 25 -9.16 3.34 14.07
N LEU A 26 -8.66 4.58 14.07
CA LEU A 26 -9.27 5.73 14.75
C LEU A 26 -10.39 6.34 13.90
N ARG A 27 -10.18 6.44 12.59
CA ARG A 27 -11.14 6.96 11.60
C ARG A 27 -10.89 6.30 10.26
N LYS A 28 -11.93 6.09 9.48
CA LYS A 28 -11.83 5.57 8.11
C LYS A 28 -12.90 6.19 7.23
N ASP A 29 -12.57 6.35 5.95
CA ASP A 29 -13.49 6.82 4.91
C ASP A 29 -12.98 6.36 3.53
N PHE A 30 -13.65 6.74 2.47
CA PHE A 30 -13.25 6.44 1.10
C PHE A 30 -13.66 7.56 0.13
N TYR A 31 -13.06 7.57 -1.04
CA TYR A 31 -13.44 8.43 -2.15
C TYR A 31 -13.22 7.71 -3.49
N LYS A 32 -13.84 8.20 -4.54
CA LYS A 32 -13.67 7.63 -5.88
C LYS A 32 -12.25 7.82 -6.37
N SER A 33 -11.68 6.77 -6.95
CA SER A 33 -10.34 6.84 -7.53
C SER A 33 -10.31 7.91 -8.62
N PRO A 34 -9.39 8.86 -8.54
CA PRO A 34 -9.22 9.89 -9.55
C PRO A 34 -8.88 9.30 -10.92
N ASN A 35 -9.09 10.07 -11.98
CA ASN A 35 -8.84 9.64 -13.35
C ASN A 35 -7.49 10.13 -13.90
N ASN A 36 -6.71 10.84 -13.11
CA ASN A 36 -5.42 11.39 -13.50
C ASN A 36 -4.50 11.55 -12.28
N LEU A 37 -3.22 11.72 -12.56
CA LEU A 37 -2.15 11.78 -11.57
C LEU A 37 -2.23 13.03 -10.67
N ASP A 38 -2.55 14.18 -11.24
CA ASP A 38 -2.58 15.46 -10.48
C ASP A 38 -3.69 15.43 -9.43
N ASP A 39 -4.88 14.98 -9.81
CA ASP A 39 -6.00 14.80 -8.88
C ASP A 39 -5.68 13.72 -7.84
N PHE A 40 -4.97 12.67 -8.23
CA PHE A 40 -4.58 11.60 -7.32
C PHE A 40 -3.68 12.12 -6.19
N PHE A 41 -2.61 12.83 -6.50
CA PHE A 41 -1.75 13.42 -5.48
C PHE A 41 -2.46 14.50 -4.68
N ARG A 42 -3.25 15.36 -5.33
CA ARG A 42 -4.02 16.39 -4.62
C ARG A 42 -4.92 15.79 -3.54
N GLU A 43 -5.69 14.75 -3.85
CA GLU A 43 -6.59 14.09 -2.91
C GLU A 43 -5.86 13.50 -1.68
N ILE A 44 -4.68 12.91 -1.88
CA ILE A 44 -3.86 12.39 -0.78
C ILE A 44 -3.31 13.55 0.07
N ILE A 45 -2.73 14.57 -0.57
CA ILE A 45 -2.12 15.73 0.11
C ILE A 45 -3.16 16.51 0.92
N GLU A 46 -4.32 16.81 0.33
CA GLU A 46 -5.38 17.55 1.01
C GLU A 46 -5.91 16.80 2.24
N ARG A 47 -6.14 15.48 2.14
CA ARG A 47 -6.60 14.68 3.28
C ARG A 47 -5.55 14.58 4.37
N THR A 48 -4.29 14.50 3.99
CA THR A 48 -3.17 14.46 4.93
C THR A 48 -3.03 15.79 5.67
N ASN A 49 -3.01 16.91 4.94
CA ASN A 49 -2.80 18.24 5.51
C ASN A 49 -4.01 18.76 6.31
N ASN A 50 -5.23 18.31 5.97
CA ASN A 50 -6.46 18.67 6.69
C ASN A 50 -6.82 17.67 7.82
N CYS A 51 -5.94 16.71 8.12
CA CYS A 51 -6.15 15.77 9.20
C CYS A 51 -6.07 16.48 10.56
N GLU A 52 -7.06 16.26 11.42
CA GLU A 52 -7.11 16.85 12.76
C GLU A 52 -6.10 16.21 13.71
N GLU A 53 -5.81 14.91 13.48
CA GLU A 53 -4.85 14.15 14.26
C GLU A 53 -3.42 14.51 13.85
N LYS A 54 -2.53 14.59 14.84
CA LYS A 54 -1.10 14.71 14.55
C LYS A 54 -0.59 13.44 13.91
N LEU A 55 -0.20 13.51 12.65
CA LEU A 55 0.34 12.40 11.88
C LEU A 55 1.85 12.28 12.06
N SER A 56 2.35 11.04 11.98
CA SER A 56 3.77 10.69 12.03
C SER A 56 4.29 10.13 10.71
N GLY A 57 3.42 9.88 9.73
CA GLY A 57 3.78 9.38 8.42
C GLY A 57 2.57 8.99 7.58
N ILE A 58 2.83 8.70 6.32
CA ILE A 58 1.87 8.25 5.32
C ILE A 58 2.21 6.81 4.93
N ALA A 59 1.21 5.94 4.85
CA ALA A 59 1.35 4.57 4.36
C ALA A 59 0.46 4.36 3.13
N LEU A 60 1.02 3.82 2.05
CA LEU A 60 0.31 3.58 0.79
C LEU A 60 0.29 2.08 0.46
N SER A 61 -0.90 1.53 0.29
CA SER A 61 -1.16 0.24 -0.33
C SER A 61 -1.53 0.50 -1.80
N LEU A 62 -0.76 -0.01 -2.74
CA LEU A 62 -0.81 0.38 -4.15
C LEU A 62 -0.84 -0.86 -5.06
N PRO A 63 -1.58 -0.81 -6.17
CA PRO A 63 -1.55 -1.86 -7.16
C PRO A 63 -0.27 -1.79 -8.02
N GLY A 64 0.18 -2.95 -8.53
CA GLY A 64 1.32 -3.06 -9.42
C GLY A 64 2.62 -3.45 -8.74
N ALA A 65 3.74 -3.38 -9.47
CA ALA A 65 5.07 -3.70 -8.97
C ALA A 65 5.64 -2.49 -8.22
N VAL A 66 5.45 -2.47 -6.92
CA VAL A 66 5.86 -1.36 -6.05
C VAL A 66 7.33 -1.49 -5.68
N ASP A 67 8.13 -0.50 -6.08
CA ASP A 67 9.50 -0.32 -5.60
C ASP A 67 9.48 0.60 -4.36
N SER A 68 9.37 -0.01 -3.20
CA SER A 68 9.31 0.72 -1.93
C SER A 68 10.61 1.42 -1.56
N VAL A 69 11.73 1.06 -2.18
CA VAL A 69 13.04 1.72 -1.97
C VAL A 69 13.13 3.00 -2.78
N ASN A 70 12.82 2.93 -4.07
CA ASN A 70 12.90 4.07 -4.99
C ASN A 70 11.62 4.92 -5.03
N GLY A 71 10.54 4.47 -4.39
CA GLY A 71 9.28 5.21 -4.30
C GLY A 71 8.48 5.23 -5.60
N THR A 72 8.65 4.24 -6.48
CA THR A 72 8.01 4.19 -7.80
C THR A 72 7.15 2.94 -7.99
N ILE A 73 6.27 2.96 -8.99
CA ILE A 73 5.42 1.83 -9.37
C ILE A 73 5.73 1.47 -10.81
N GLY A 74 6.00 0.19 -11.04
CA GLY A 74 6.20 -0.39 -12.37
C GLY A 74 5.14 -1.45 -12.70
N GLY A 75 5.36 -2.16 -13.82
CA GLY A 75 4.47 -3.22 -14.27
C GLY A 75 3.17 -2.70 -14.89
N SER A 76 2.07 -3.39 -14.64
CA SER A 76 0.72 -3.03 -15.10
C SER A 76 -0.24 -3.06 -13.93
N SER A 77 -1.14 -2.09 -13.86
CA SER A 77 -2.17 -2.03 -12.83
C SER A 77 -3.48 -1.45 -13.39
N ALA A 78 -4.53 -1.44 -12.56
CA ALA A 78 -5.81 -0.84 -12.93
C ALA A 78 -5.75 0.71 -13.09
N LEU A 79 -4.65 1.34 -12.68
CA LEU A 79 -4.44 2.78 -12.70
C LEU A 79 -3.11 3.10 -13.42
N ASP A 80 -3.10 3.05 -14.74
CA ASP A 80 -1.88 3.23 -15.54
C ASP A 80 -1.18 4.58 -15.30
N TYR A 81 -1.94 5.61 -14.93
CA TYR A 81 -1.42 6.97 -14.72
C TYR A 81 -0.55 7.12 -13.46
N ILE A 82 -0.59 6.15 -12.51
CA ILE A 82 0.25 6.21 -11.31
C ILE A 82 1.68 5.68 -11.54
N HIS A 83 1.98 5.16 -12.70
CA HIS A 83 3.30 4.59 -13.01
C HIS A 83 4.30 5.68 -13.35
N GLY A 84 5.51 5.58 -12.82
CA GLY A 84 6.67 6.40 -13.13
C GLY A 84 7.04 7.46 -12.09
N PRO A 85 6.12 8.27 -11.53
CA PRO A 85 6.47 9.26 -10.52
C PRO A 85 7.08 8.66 -9.25
N ASN A 86 7.92 9.45 -8.57
CA ASN A 86 8.42 9.12 -7.24
C ASN A 86 7.42 9.60 -6.18
N PHE A 87 6.63 8.68 -5.66
CA PHE A 87 5.59 8.95 -4.65
C PHE A 87 6.17 9.47 -3.34
N LYS A 88 7.29 8.89 -2.89
CA LYS A 88 7.92 9.28 -1.63
C LYS A 88 8.40 10.72 -1.70
N GLU A 89 9.08 11.09 -2.77
CA GLU A 89 9.58 12.44 -2.98
C GLU A 89 8.44 13.47 -3.03
N ILE A 90 7.44 13.25 -3.89
CA ILE A 90 6.32 14.17 -4.09
C ILE A 90 5.52 14.38 -2.79
N LEU A 91 5.17 13.29 -2.11
CA LEU A 91 4.33 13.37 -0.91
C LEU A 91 5.11 13.89 0.30
N THR A 92 6.38 13.51 0.47
CA THR A 92 7.21 14.04 1.55
C THR A 92 7.42 15.55 1.37
N GLU A 93 7.69 16.03 0.15
CA GLU A 93 7.85 17.45 -0.13
C GLU A 93 6.56 18.25 0.18
N ALA A 94 5.39 17.68 -0.15
CA ALA A 94 4.10 18.36 0.02
C ALA A 94 3.54 18.31 1.45
N THR A 95 3.96 17.36 2.29
CA THR A 95 3.35 17.11 3.61
C THR A 95 4.32 17.17 4.79
N ASP A 96 5.62 17.21 4.53
CA ASP A 96 6.69 17.12 5.55
C ASP A 96 6.60 15.84 6.41
N LEU A 97 6.07 14.76 5.82
CA LEU A 97 5.92 13.45 6.48
C LEU A 97 6.71 12.37 5.75
N ASP A 98 7.22 11.40 6.50
CA ASP A 98 7.77 10.18 5.93
C ASP A 98 6.69 9.37 5.23
N VAL A 99 7.03 8.80 4.07
CA VAL A 99 6.12 8.02 3.24
C VAL A 99 6.64 6.61 3.06
N GLU A 100 5.81 5.63 3.40
CA GLU A 100 6.06 4.23 3.07
C GLU A 100 4.99 3.70 2.12
N MET A 101 5.41 2.83 1.22
CA MET A 101 4.53 2.28 0.19
C MET A 101 4.86 0.82 -0.09
N GLU A 102 3.82 0.03 -0.36
CA GLU A 102 3.96 -1.38 -0.67
C GLU A 102 2.80 -1.85 -1.57
N ASN A 103 2.99 -2.99 -2.25
CA ASN A 103 1.94 -3.63 -3.01
C ASN A 103 0.77 -4.06 -2.11
N ASP A 104 -0.46 -4.02 -2.62
CA ASP A 104 -1.70 -4.28 -1.90
C ASP A 104 -1.75 -5.69 -1.26
N ALA A 105 -1.37 -6.74 -1.98
CA ALA A 105 -1.31 -8.09 -1.43
C ALA A 105 -0.22 -8.23 -0.37
N ASN A 106 0.93 -7.57 -0.55
CA ASN A 106 1.99 -7.51 0.43
C ASN A 106 1.54 -6.77 1.70
N CYS A 107 0.81 -5.67 1.58
CA CYS A 107 0.22 -4.94 2.72
C CYS A 107 -0.73 -5.84 3.51
N ALA A 108 -1.60 -6.59 2.83
CA ALA A 108 -2.51 -7.53 3.48
C ALA A 108 -1.75 -8.64 4.23
N ALA A 109 -0.71 -9.20 3.62
CA ALA A 109 0.12 -10.22 4.27
C ALA A 109 0.88 -9.68 5.48
N LEU A 110 1.40 -8.44 5.40
CA LEU A 110 2.04 -7.77 6.54
C LEU A 110 1.06 -7.52 7.68
N ALA A 111 -0.18 -7.14 7.38
CA ALA A 111 -1.22 -6.96 8.40
C ALA A 111 -1.53 -8.27 9.13
N GLU A 112 -1.65 -9.38 8.39
CA GLU A 112 -1.84 -10.72 8.97
C GLU A 112 -0.63 -11.19 9.81
N ALA A 113 0.58 -10.85 9.37
CA ALA A 113 1.80 -11.14 10.12
C ALA A 113 1.93 -10.30 11.39
N TRP A 114 1.40 -9.08 11.38
CA TRP A 114 1.48 -8.16 12.52
C TRP A 114 0.39 -8.42 13.55
N LEU A 115 -0.88 -8.45 13.13
CA LEU A 115 -2.04 -8.47 14.02
C LEU A 115 -2.98 -9.66 13.80
N GLY A 116 -2.79 -10.41 12.72
CA GLY A 116 -3.70 -11.46 12.29
C GLY A 116 -3.25 -12.87 12.64
N VAL A 117 -3.71 -13.82 11.84
CA VAL A 117 -3.51 -15.28 12.07
C VAL A 117 -2.06 -15.73 11.90
N ALA A 118 -1.24 -14.94 11.20
CA ALA A 118 0.16 -15.23 10.96
C ALA A 118 1.10 -14.53 11.97
N LYS A 119 0.58 -13.92 13.00
CA LYS A 119 1.37 -13.31 14.07
C LYS A 119 2.39 -14.33 14.63
N ASP A 120 3.61 -13.86 14.87
CA ASP A 120 4.74 -14.66 15.35
C ASP A 120 5.26 -15.71 14.34
N LYS A 121 4.78 -15.73 13.10
CA LYS A 121 5.35 -16.54 12.01
C LYS A 121 6.39 -15.71 11.24
N LYS A 122 7.47 -16.40 10.83
CA LYS A 122 8.55 -15.77 10.05
C LYS A 122 8.46 -16.06 8.56
N ASP A 123 7.93 -17.24 8.24
CA ASP A 123 7.79 -17.70 6.86
C ASP A 123 6.30 -17.90 6.58
N ILE A 124 5.76 -17.11 5.65
CA ILE A 124 4.33 -17.05 5.34
C ILE A 124 4.17 -17.08 3.82
N LEU A 125 3.29 -17.93 3.36
CA LEU A 125 2.74 -17.88 2.02
C LEU A 125 1.30 -17.34 2.15
N PHE A 126 1.04 -16.18 1.56
CA PHE A 126 -0.25 -15.51 1.58
C PHE A 126 -0.88 -15.59 0.19
N ILE A 127 -2.13 -16.02 0.11
CA ILE A 127 -2.90 -16.06 -1.12
C ILE A 127 -4.19 -15.30 -0.88
N VAL A 128 -4.49 -14.36 -1.75
CA VAL A 128 -5.76 -13.60 -1.74
C VAL A 128 -6.53 -13.91 -3.02
N ILE A 129 -7.80 -14.25 -2.86
CA ILE A 129 -8.73 -14.56 -3.94
C ILE A 129 -9.84 -13.51 -3.94
N GLY A 130 -9.92 -12.70 -4.98
CA GLY A 130 -10.91 -11.66 -5.18
C GLY A 130 -11.35 -11.62 -6.64
N THR A 131 -11.33 -10.46 -7.28
CA THR A 131 -11.54 -10.33 -8.74
C THR A 131 -10.47 -11.10 -9.51
N GLY A 132 -9.26 -11.18 -8.94
CA GLY A 132 -8.14 -11.99 -9.42
C GLY A 132 -7.55 -12.80 -8.27
N VAL A 133 -6.41 -13.43 -8.54
CA VAL A 133 -5.58 -14.10 -7.53
C VAL A 133 -4.32 -13.27 -7.34
N GLY A 134 -4.11 -12.84 -6.12
CA GLY A 134 -2.87 -12.19 -5.70
C GLY A 134 -2.19 -12.97 -4.59
N GLY A 135 -1.04 -12.53 -4.17
CA GLY A 135 -0.36 -13.13 -3.04
C GLY A 135 0.89 -12.41 -2.61
N ALA A 136 1.47 -12.92 -1.54
CA ALA A 136 2.73 -12.44 -0.98
C ALA A 136 3.52 -13.58 -0.38
N VAL A 137 4.82 -13.41 -0.37
CA VAL A 137 5.75 -14.29 0.34
C VAL A 137 6.46 -13.48 1.41
N ILE A 138 6.33 -13.90 2.65
CA ILE A 138 7.14 -13.39 3.77
C ILE A 138 8.17 -14.45 4.11
N LYS A 139 9.43 -14.06 4.16
CA LYS A 139 10.55 -14.89 4.55
C LYS A 139 11.38 -14.19 5.62
N ASP A 140 11.68 -14.91 6.68
CA ASP A 140 12.40 -14.36 7.84
C ASP A 140 11.75 -13.06 8.39
N GLY A 141 10.40 -12.95 8.32
CA GLY A 141 9.64 -11.82 8.79
C GLY A 141 9.65 -10.59 7.85
N LYS A 142 10.11 -10.73 6.61
CA LYS A 142 10.18 -9.65 5.61
C LYS A 142 9.52 -10.07 4.30
N ILE A 143 8.90 -9.12 3.62
CA ILE A 143 8.39 -9.34 2.26
C ILE A 143 9.53 -9.77 1.34
N HIS A 144 9.30 -10.85 0.62
CA HIS A 144 10.18 -11.33 -0.45
C HIS A 144 9.70 -10.78 -1.79
N HIS A 145 10.24 -9.64 -2.18
CA HIS A 145 9.86 -8.98 -3.44
C HIS A 145 10.32 -9.72 -4.70
N GLY A 146 11.30 -10.64 -4.59
CA GLY A 146 11.96 -11.22 -5.74
C GLY A 146 12.85 -10.21 -6.47
N THR A 147 13.51 -10.66 -7.54
CA THR A 147 14.46 -9.82 -8.29
C THR A 147 13.78 -8.69 -9.05
N ASN A 148 12.54 -8.90 -9.51
CA ASN A 148 11.79 -7.98 -10.38
C ASN A 148 10.51 -7.46 -9.73
N LEU A 149 10.41 -7.45 -8.40
CA LEU A 149 9.24 -7.01 -7.63
C LEU A 149 7.96 -7.86 -7.85
N HIS A 150 8.12 -9.10 -8.33
CA HIS A 150 7.01 -10.03 -8.60
C HIS A 150 6.97 -11.22 -7.62
N GLY A 151 7.62 -11.11 -6.48
CA GLY A 151 7.57 -12.13 -5.44
C GLY A 151 6.15 -12.27 -4.88
N GLY A 152 5.53 -13.44 -5.06
CA GLY A 152 4.16 -13.68 -4.60
C GLY A 152 3.06 -13.47 -5.64
N GLU A 153 3.39 -13.11 -6.88
CA GLU A 153 2.43 -12.91 -7.98
C GLU A 153 1.87 -14.25 -8.50
N PHE A 154 1.14 -14.97 -7.64
CA PHE A 154 0.60 -16.30 -7.95
C PHE A 154 -0.48 -16.29 -9.03
N GLY A 155 -1.12 -15.14 -9.28
CA GLY A 155 -2.13 -14.98 -10.33
C GLY A 155 -1.60 -15.18 -11.74
N TYR A 156 -0.29 -15.09 -11.93
CA TYR A 156 0.36 -15.38 -13.22
C TYR A 156 0.73 -16.86 -13.43
N MET A 157 0.51 -17.71 -12.43
CA MET A 157 0.76 -19.15 -12.57
C MET A 157 -0.28 -19.75 -13.51
N ILE A 158 0.21 -20.43 -14.55
CA ILE A 158 -0.65 -21.19 -15.47
C ILE A 158 -0.87 -22.57 -14.84
N SER A 159 -2.13 -22.95 -14.67
CA SER A 159 -2.50 -24.33 -14.31
C SER A 159 -3.08 -25.02 -15.56
N ASP A 160 -2.53 -26.17 -15.90
CA ASP A 160 -3.08 -27.03 -16.96
C ASP A 160 -4.43 -27.67 -16.53
#